data_2b4f6412281e1efa9262534bf6e801b0
#
_entry.id   2b4f6412281e1efa9262534bf6e801b0
#
_cell.length_a   1.000
_cell.length_b   1.000
_cell.length_c   1.000
_cell.angle_alpha   90.00
_cell.angle_beta   90.00
_cell.angle_gamma   90.00
#
_symmetry.space_group_name_H-M   'P 1'
#
loop_
_entity.id
_entity.type
_entity.pdbx_description
1 polymer ?
#
loop_
_entity_poly.entity_id
_entity_poly.type
_entity_poly.pdbx_seq_one_letter_code
_entity_poly.pdbx_strand_id
1 'polypeptide(L)'
;MLNIDGLVTSYPDWRVSFSATLPKGEITALIGPSGAGKSTLLGMIAGFVPVESGTLSFDGEDLLPLGPAERPVTTLFQDHNLFLHLSVFDNIAIGLHPGLRLSPAQQAQVKQAAERVSLGDMLARLPEQLSGGQQQRVGLARALVRGKPLLLLDEPFSALDPALRREMLAEVARLACEQAITVLMVSHNPEDAQLIADQVLFVDEGRIALQGTPDILQNSDHPGLLRYLGQ
;
A
#
# COMPACT_ATOMS: atom_id res chain seq x y z
N MET A 1 10.86 10.32 -5.33
CA MET A 1 11.04 10.43 -3.87
C MET A 1 9.80 11.09 -3.28
N LEU A 2 9.21 10.50 -2.23
CA LEU A 2 8.09 11.08 -1.49
C LEU A 2 8.64 11.81 -0.25
N ASN A 3 8.36 13.11 -0.15
CA ASN A 3 8.73 13.92 1.01
C ASN A 3 7.48 14.30 1.79
N ILE A 4 7.52 14.08 3.08
CA ILE A 4 6.48 14.38 4.06
C ILE A 4 7.14 15.25 5.13
N ASP A 5 6.70 16.48 5.32
CA ASP A 5 7.28 17.36 6.33
C ASP A 5 6.19 18.05 7.15
N GLY A 6 6.14 17.71 8.43
CA GLY A 6 5.19 18.24 9.39
C GLY A 6 3.73 18.07 8.97
N LEU A 7 3.38 16.95 8.34
CA LEU A 7 2.04 16.70 7.82
C LEU A 7 1.07 16.42 8.97
N VAL A 8 0.15 17.34 9.22
CA VAL A 8 -0.73 17.34 10.40
C VAL A 8 -2.20 17.20 10.01
N THR A 9 -2.91 16.41 10.79
CA THR A 9 -4.39 16.40 10.87
C THR A 9 -4.83 16.16 12.31
N SER A 10 -6.00 16.66 12.67
CA SER A 10 -6.57 16.54 14.02
C SER A 10 -7.92 15.87 13.98
N TYR A 11 -8.18 15.06 15.00
CA TYR A 11 -9.47 14.51 15.37
C TYR A 11 -9.86 15.09 16.73
N PRO A 12 -11.11 14.98 17.21
CA PRO A 12 -11.53 15.63 18.44
C PRO A 12 -10.60 15.40 19.65
N ASP A 13 -10.11 14.17 19.80
CA ASP A 13 -9.28 13.76 20.95
C ASP A 13 -7.88 13.33 20.55
N TRP A 14 -7.48 13.53 19.29
CA TRP A 14 -6.21 13.02 18.79
C TRP A 14 -5.63 13.84 17.64
N ARG A 15 -4.35 14.10 17.69
CA ARG A 15 -3.60 14.83 16.65
C ARG A 15 -2.42 14.00 16.18
N VAL A 16 -2.21 13.99 14.88
CA VAL A 16 -1.04 13.35 14.27
C VAL A 16 -0.15 14.35 13.58
N SER A 17 1.15 14.05 13.57
CA SER A 17 2.14 14.84 12.84
C SER A 17 3.21 13.91 12.28
N PHE A 18 3.33 13.87 10.96
CA PHE A 18 4.26 12.96 10.29
C PHE A 18 5.33 13.73 9.51
N SER A 19 6.58 13.29 9.65
CA SER A 19 7.70 13.72 8.81
C SER A 19 8.52 12.50 8.43
N ALA A 20 8.72 12.26 7.14
CA ALA A 20 9.53 11.18 6.59
C ALA A 20 9.94 11.45 5.15
N THR A 21 10.97 10.80 4.70
CA THR A 21 11.35 10.75 3.29
C THR A 21 11.40 9.30 2.83
N LEU A 22 10.66 8.99 1.75
CA LEU A 22 10.67 7.68 1.12
C LEU A 22 11.45 7.79 -0.20
N PRO A 23 12.56 7.05 -0.34
CA PRO A 23 13.33 7.03 -1.58
C PRO A 23 12.50 6.51 -2.75
N LYS A 24 12.83 6.98 -3.95
CA LYS A 24 12.14 6.57 -5.17
C LYS A 24 12.50 5.13 -5.54
N GLY A 25 11.49 4.35 -5.91
CA GLY A 25 11.67 2.97 -6.37
C GLY A 25 11.97 1.97 -5.24
N GLU A 26 11.88 2.42 -3.98
CA GLU A 26 12.10 1.59 -2.81
C GLU A 26 10.79 1.20 -2.12
N ILE A 27 10.85 0.14 -1.33
CA ILE A 27 9.76 -0.35 -0.51
C ILE A 27 9.97 0.12 0.92
N THR A 28 9.06 0.94 1.41
CA THR A 28 9.01 1.36 2.82
C THR A 28 7.91 0.60 3.55
N ALA A 29 8.26 -0.12 4.61
CA ALA A 29 7.30 -0.73 5.51
C ALA A 29 6.90 0.26 6.61
N LEU A 30 5.60 0.42 6.82
CA LEU A 30 5.01 1.24 7.88
C LEU A 30 4.44 0.32 8.95
N ILE A 31 5.07 0.27 10.11
CA ILE A 31 4.70 -0.61 11.23
C ILE A 31 4.34 0.20 12.47
N GLY A 32 3.71 -0.44 13.43
CA GLY A 32 3.35 0.17 14.71
C GLY A 32 2.03 -0.38 15.27
N PRO A 33 1.68 -0.04 16.51
CA PRO A 33 0.47 -0.55 17.16
C PRO A 33 -0.81 -0.12 16.43
N SER A 34 -1.91 -0.85 16.69
CA SER A 34 -3.23 -0.45 16.20
C SER A 34 -3.59 0.93 16.75
N GLY A 35 -4.19 1.77 15.93
CA GLY A 35 -4.56 3.14 16.31
C GLY A 35 -3.39 4.15 16.28
N ALA A 36 -2.16 3.76 15.98
CA ALA A 36 -1.02 4.69 15.95
C ALA A 36 -1.06 5.73 14.82
N GLY A 37 -1.96 5.61 13.83
CA GLY A 37 -2.12 6.57 12.73
C GLY A 37 -1.61 6.12 11.37
N LYS A 38 -1.28 4.85 11.20
CA LYS A 38 -0.76 4.31 9.93
C LYS A 38 -1.71 4.52 8.75
N SER A 39 -2.97 4.11 8.86
CA SER A 39 -3.98 4.30 7.82
C SER A 39 -4.34 5.78 7.62
N THR A 40 -4.23 6.61 8.68
CA THR A 40 -4.36 8.07 8.57
C THR A 40 -3.27 8.64 7.67
N LEU A 41 -2.01 8.26 7.87
CA LEU A 41 -0.90 8.69 7.02
C LEU A 41 -1.13 8.27 5.56
N LEU A 42 -1.52 7.01 5.31
CA LEU A 42 -1.87 6.57 3.96
C LEU A 42 -3.00 7.39 3.36
N GLY A 43 -4.05 7.67 4.16
CA GLY A 43 -5.20 8.49 3.74
C GLY A 43 -4.81 9.92 3.40
N MET A 44 -3.88 10.53 4.15
CA MET A 44 -3.35 11.86 3.87
C MET A 44 -2.55 11.87 2.55
N ILE A 45 -1.68 10.87 2.32
CA ILE A 45 -0.91 10.75 1.08
C ILE A 45 -1.84 10.48 -0.11
N ALA A 46 -2.87 9.67 0.05
CA ALA A 46 -3.85 9.36 -0.99
C ALA A 46 -4.84 10.51 -1.26
N GLY A 47 -4.95 11.50 -0.36
CA GLY A 47 -5.86 12.65 -0.48
C GLY A 47 -7.27 12.41 0.05
N PHE A 48 -7.50 11.32 0.80
CA PHE A 48 -8.79 11.02 1.44
C PHE A 48 -8.93 11.62 2.85
N VAL A 49 -7.81 11.90 3.51
CA VAL A 49 -7.77 12.58 4.81
C VAL A 49 -7.24 14.00 4.59
N PRO A 50 -7.99 15.03 5.03
CA PRO A 50 -7.55 16.41 4.89
C PRO A 50 -6.31 16.69 5.72
N VAL A 51 -5.44 17.56 5.20
CA VAL A 51 -4.21 18.01 5.85
C VAL A 51 -4.41 19.44 6.32
N GLU A 52 -4.14 19.72 7.60
CA GLU A 52 -4.27 21.05 8.19
C GLU A 52 -3.01 21.90 7.97
N SER A 53 -1.84 21.26 8.02
CA SER A 53 -0.55 21.93 7.85
C SER A 53 0.53 20.95 7.44
N GLY A 54 1.68 21.46 7.03
CA GLY A 54 2.81 20.68 6.55
C GLY A 54 2.91 20.68 5.03
N THR A 55 3.83 19.88 4.50
CA THR A 55 4.05 19.72 3.05
C THR A 55 4.09 18.26 2.66
N LEU A 56 3.61 17.97 1.45
CA LEU A 56 3.59 16.64 0.86
C LEU A 56 3.96 16.74 -0.61
N SER A 57 5.11 16.20 -1.01
CA SER A 57 5.51 16.23 -2.41
C SER A 57 6.02 14.87 -2.90
N PHE A 58 5.78 14.58 -4.18
CA PHE A 58 6.30 13.40 -4.85
C PHE A 58 7.04 13.79 -6.11
N ASP A 59 8.32 13.39 -6.22
CA ASP A 59 9.23 13.77 -7.31
C ASP A 59 9.30 15.31 -7.54
N GLY A 60 9.14 16.11 -6.47
CA GLY A 60 9.15 17.56 -6.50
C GLY A 60 7.80 18.22 -6.78
N GLU A 61 6.76 17.48 -7.09
CA GLU A 61 5.41 17.99 -7.28
C GLU A 61 4.64 18.01 -5.96
N ASP A 62 4.01 19.14 -5.63
CA ASP A 62 3.14 19.26 -4.45
C ASP A 62 1.84 18.47 -4.66
N LEU A 63 1.55 17.54 -3.74
CA LEU A 63 0.34 16.71 -3.80
C LEU A 63 -0.86 17.32 -3.05
N LEU A 64 -0.65 18.30 -2.19
CA LEU A 64 -1.74 18.85 -1.35
C LEU A 64 -2.86 19.50 -2.15
N PRO A 65 -2.59 20.26 -3.24
CA PRO A 65 -3.65 20.84 -4.07
C PRO A 65 -4.45 19.81 -4.88
N LEU A 66 -3.89 18.59 -5.06
CA LEU A 66 -4.46 17.57 -5.93
C LEU A 66 -5.51 16.74 -5.21
N GLY A 67 -6.65 16.52 -5.86
CA GLY A 67 -7.65 15.55 -5.42
C GLY A 67 -7.16 14.09 -5.55
N PRO A 68 -7.82 13.13 -4.86
CA PRO A 68 -7.36 11.71 -4.85
C PRO A 68 -7.21 11.09 -6.24
N ALA A 69 -8.06 11.47 -7.21
CA ALA A 69 -7.99 10.95 -8.58
C ALA A 69 -6.82 11.51 -9.40
N GLU A 70 -6.34 12.70 -9.06
CA GLU A 70 -5.29 13.43 -9.77
C GLU A 70 -3.89 13.03 -9.29
N ARG A 71 -3.77 12.56 -8.04
CA ARG A 71 -2.50 12.15 -7.46
C ARG A 71 -1.87 10.99 -8.24
N PRO A 72 -0.54 10.96 -8.36
CA PRO A 72 0.21 9.87 -8.99
C PRO A 72 0.26 8.61 -8.10
N VAL A 73 -0.85 8.28 -7.44
CA VAL A 73 -0.95 7.29 -6.37
C VAL A 73 -1.96 6.21 -6.75
N THR A 74 -1.64 4.97 -6.41
CA THR A 74 -2.61 3.88 -6.32
C THR A 74 -2.67 3.40 -4.89
N THR A 75 -3.88 3.22 -4.35
CA THR A 75 -4.09 2.71 -3.00
C THR A 75 -4.86 1.40 -3.02
N LEU A 76 -4.36 0.42 -2.28
CA LEU A 76 -5.09 -0.80 -1.91
C LEU A 76 -5.45 -0.68 -0.43
N PHE A 77 -6.74 -0.51 -0.15
CA PHE A 77 -7.28 -0.47 1.21
C PHE A 77 -7.51 -1.87 1.77
N GLN A 78 -7.58 -1.99 3.08
CA GLN A 78 -7.81 -3.24 3.81
C GLN A 78 -9.09 -3.97 3.34
N ASP A 79 -10.18 -3.24 3.06
CA ASP A 79 -11.46 -3.80 2.60
C ASP A 79 -11.48 -4.21 1.11
N HIS A 80 -10.35 -4.13 0.42
CA HIS A 80 -10.14 -4.46 -1.01
C HIS A 80 -11.05 -3.73 -1.99
N ASN A 81 -12.19 -3.18 -1.57
CA ASN A 81 -13.15 -2.40 -2.34
C ASN A 81 -13.46 -2.99 -3.73
N LEU A 82 -13.77 -4.30 -3.78
CA LEU A 82 -14.15 -4.95 -5.01
C LEU A 82 -15.58 -4.59 -5.41
N PHE A 83 -15.81 -4.43 -6.70
CA PHE A 83 -17.13 -4.26 -7.28
C PHE A 83 -17.79 -5.64 -7.35
N LEU A 84 -18.75 -5.92 -6.46
CA LEU A 84 -19.35 -7.24 -6.27
C LEU A 84 -20.10 -7.76 -7.51
N HIS A 85 -20.60 -6.86 -8.37
CA HIS A 85 -21.31 -7.18 -9.59
C HIS A 85 -20.41 -7.36 -10.82
N LEU A 86 -19.10 -7.18 -10.65
CA LEU A 86 -18.11 -7.33 -11.71
C LEU A 86 -17.29 -8.61 -11.53
N SER A 87 -16.92 -9.23 -12.64
CA SER A 87 -16.01 -10.39 -12.63
C SER A 87 -14.63 -10.04 -12.11
N VAL A 88 -13.79 -11.03 -11.82
CA VAL A 88 -12.36 -10.85 -11.51
C VAL A 88 -11.68 -10.05 -12.63
N PHE A 89 -11.93 -10.43 -13.90
CA PHE A 89 -11.39 -9.73 -15.05
C PHE A 89 -11.77 -8.25 -15.03
N ASP A 90 -13.06 -7.94 -14.88
CA ASP A 90 -13.55 -6.57 -14.91
C ASP A 90 -13.08 -5.75 -13.69
N ASN A 91 -13.00 -6.37 -12.51
CA ASN A 91 -12.42 -5.73 -11.33
C ASN A 91 -10.97 -5.31 -11.54
N ILE A 92 -10.15 -6.12 -12.22
CA ILE A 92 -8.77 -5.75 -12.57
C ILE A 92 -8.79 -4.70 -13.68
N ALA A 93 -9.63 -4.88 -14.71
CA ALA A 93 -9.74 -4.05 -15.89
C ALA A 93 -10.09 -2.57 -15.59
N ILE A 94 -10.91 -2.32 -14.57
CA ILE A 94 -11.23 -0.96 -14.08
C ILE A 94 -9.95 -0.19 -13.71
N GLY A 95 -8.92 -0.87 -13.24
CA GLY A 95 -7.63 -0.25 -12.96
C GLY A 95 -7.00 0.43 -14.18
N LEU A 96 -7.25 -0.11 -15.40
CA LEU A 96 -6.77 0.46 -16.66
C LEU A 96 -7.76 1.46 -17.27
N HIS A 97 -9.06 1.13 -17.24
CA HIS A 97 -10.08 1.95 -17.87
C HIS A 97 -11.42 1.83 -17.15
N PRO A 98 -11.92 2.88 -16.47
CA PRO A 98 -13.16 2.82 -15.68
C PRO A 98 -14.41 2.39 -16.47
N GLY A 99 -14.45 2.66 -17.77
CA GLY A 99 -15.54 2.26 -18.66
C GLY A 99 -15.40 0.89 -19.29
N LEU A 100 -14.41 0.08 -18.88
CA LEU A 100 -14.13 -1.29 -19.38
C LEU A 100 -13.93 -1.40 -20.90
N ARG A 101 -13.58 -0.29 -21.57
CA ARG A 101 -13.30 -0.27 -23.01
C ARG A 101 -11.81 -0.52 -23.24
N LEU A 102 -11.44 -1.80 -23.26
CA LEU A 102 -10.04 -2.22 -23.32
C LEU A 102 -9.61 -2.55 -24.75
N SER A 103 -8.42 -2.08 -25.11
CA SER A 103 -7.71 -2.57 -26.30
C SER A 103 -7.26 -4.03 -26.10
N PRO A 104 -6.93 -4.77 -27.17
CA PRO A 104 -6.36 -6.13 -27.04
C PRO A 104 -5.12 -6.18 -26.14
N ALA A 105 -4.25 -5.17 -26.20
CA ALA A 105 -3.06 -5.07 -25.35
C ALA A 105 -3.43 -4.92 -23.86
N GLN A 106 -4.41 -4.08 -23.55
CA GLN A 106 -4.90 -3.92 -22.17
C GLN A 106 -5.58 -5.18 -21.64
N GLN A 107 -6.34 -5.91 -22.49
CA GLN A 107 -6.89 -7.21 -22.11
C GLN A 107 -5.79 -8.23 -21.76
N ALA A 108 -4.69 -8.25 -22.52
CA ALA A 108 -3.53 -9.08 -22.22
C ALA A 108 -2.87 -8.67 -20.88
N GLN A 109 -2.75 -7.37 -20.60
CA GLN A 109 -2.24 -6.87 -19.32
C GLN A 109 -3.09 -7.33 -18.13
N VAL A 110 -4.43 -7.29 -18.24
CA VAL A 110 -5.34 -7.80 -17.21
C VAL A 110 -5.12 -9.29 -16.95
N LYS A 111 -5.02 -10.11 -18.02
CA LYS A 111 -4.77 -11.54 -17.88
C LYS A 111 -3.42 -11.81 -17.22
N GLN A 112 -2.37 -11.14 -17.67
CA GLN A 112 -1.04 -11.26 -17.08
C GLN A 112 -1.03 -10.86 -15.60
N ALA A 113 -1.72 -9.78 -15.22
CA ALA A 113 -1.83 -9.37 -13.82
C ALA A 113 -2.56 -10.42 -12.96
N ALA A 114 -3.61 -11.03 -13.50
CA ALA A 114 -4.31 -12.12 -12.83
C ALA A 114 -3.44 -13.37 -12.65
N GLU A 115 -2.66 -13.74 -13.67
CA GLU A 115 -1.71 -14.85 -13.60
C GLU A 115 -0.64 -14.62 -12.52
N ARG A 116 -0.09 -13.40 -12.44
CA ARG A 116 0.92 -13.02 -11.44
C ARG A 116 0.45 -13.17 -9.99
N VAL A 117 -0.84 -13.03 -9.75
CA VAL A 117 -1.45 -13.22 -8.42
C VAL A 117 -2.17 -14.56 -8.29
N SER A 118 -1.87 -15.54 -9.16
CA SER A 118 -2.42 -16.91 -9.15
C SER A 118 -3.95 -16.94 -9.24
N LEU A 119 -4.54 -16.12 -10.14
CA LEU A 119 -5.99 -16.02 -10.41
C LEU A 119 -6.34 -16.22 -11.89
N GLY A 120 -5.40 -16.69 -12.72
CA GLY A 120 -5.60 -16.84 -14.18
C GLY A 120 -6.85 -17.65 -14.54
N ASP A 121 -7.12 -18.73 -13.80
CA ASP A 121 -8.26 -19.63 -14.03
C ASP A 121 -9.59 -19.11 -13.44
N MET A 122 -9.57 -17.95 -12.78
CA MET A 122 -10.73 -17.42 -12.05
C MET A 122 -11.30 -16.14 -12.67
N LEU A 123 -10.83 -15.73 -13.84
CA LEU A 123 -11.17 -14.45 -14.46
C LEU A 123 -12.68 -14.18 -14.62
N ALA A 124 -13.48 -15.23 -14.84
CA ALA A 124 -14.93 -15.12 -15.02
C ALA A 124 -15.73 -15.15 -13.70
N ARG A 125 -15.08 -15.43 -12.55
CA ARG A 125 -15.79 -15.51 -11.26
C ARG A 125 -16.18 -14.13 -10.75
N LEU A 126 -17.26 -14.08 -9.98
CA LEU A 126 -17.65 -12.92 -9.19
C LEU A 126 -16.95 -12.94 -7.80
N PRO A 127 -16.78 -11.79 -7.13
CA PRO A 127 -16.17 -11.73 -5.81
C PRO A 127 -16.79 -12.65 -4.76
N GLU A 128 -18.10 -12.85 -4.77
CA GLU A 128 -18.82 -13.76 -3.87
C GLU A 128 -18.42 -15.25 -4.01
N GLN A 129 -17.83 -15.61 -5.15
CA GLN A 129 -17.34 -16.95 -5.45
C GLN A 129 -15.87 -17.15 -5.05
N LEU A 130 -15.27 -16.15 -4.41
CA LEU A 130 -13.86 -16.10 -4.04
C LEU A 130 -13.69 -16.15 -2.51
N SER A 131 -12.62 -16.80 -2.05
CA SER A 131 -12.17 -16.64 -0.66
C SER A 131 -11.66 -15.21 -0.39
N GLY A 132 -11.60 -14.79 0.89
CA GLY A 132 -11.06 -13.48 1.27
C GLY A 132 -9.66 -13.22 0.71
N GLY A 133 -8.77 -14.22 0.78
CA GLY A 133 -7.42 -14.10 0.20
C GLY A 133 -7.43 -14.00 -1.34
N GLN A 134 -8.39 -14.63 -2.03
CA GLN A 134 -8.55 -14.45 -3.47
C GLN A 134 -9.05 -13.05 -3.81
N GLN A 135 -10.01 -12.52 -3.05
CA GLN A 135 -10.49 -11.14 -3.19
C GLN A 135 -9.35 -10.14 -2.99
N GLN A 136 -8.51 -10.36 -1.98
CA GLN A 136 -7.32 -9.54 -1.70
C GLN A 136 -6.38 -9.50 -2.90
N ARG A 137 -6.11 -10.65 -3.52
CA ARG A 137 -5.28 -10.74 -4.72
C ARG A 137 -5.89 -10.05 -5.95
N VAL A 138 -7.21 -10.07 -6.11
CA VAL A 138 -7.88 -9.27 -7.15
C VAL A 138 -7.63 -7.78 -6.94
N GLY A 139 -7.78 -7.29 -5.71
CA GLY A 139 -7.48 -5.90 -5.35
C GLY A 139 -6.04 -5.50 -5.66
N LEU A 140 -5.09 -6.38 -5.33
CA LEU A 140 -3.67 -6.18 -5.64
C LEU A 140 -3.43 -6.13 -7.16
N ALA A 141 -3.95 -7.09 -7.93
CA ALA A 141 -3.81 -7.08 -9.38
C ALA A 141 -4.39 -5.81 -10.01
N ARG A 142 -5.56 -5.34 -9.54
CA ARG A 142 -6.17 -4.07 -9.95
C ARG A 142 -5.26 -2.87 -9.64
N ALA A 143 -4.61 -2.88 -8.47
CA ALA A 143 -3.68 -1.80 -8.09
C ALA A 143 -2.45 -1.79 -9.00
N LEU A 144 -1.89 -2.95 -9.29
CA LEU A 144 -0.68 -3.09 -10.10
C LEU A 144 -0.88 -2.69 -11.57
N VAL A 145 -2.01 -3.02 -12.20
CA VAL A 145 -2.25 -2.65 -13.61
C VAL A 145 -2.39 -1.14 -13.83
N ARG A 146 -2.66 -0.36 -12.79
CA ARG A 146 -2.74 1.11 -12.89
C ARG A 146 -1.43 1.77 -13.25
N GLY A 147 -0.30 1.15 -12.94
CA GLY A 147 1.03 1.64 -13.31
C GLY A 147 1.37 3.03 -12.76
N LYS A 148 0.80 3.42 -11.61
CA LYS A 148 1.15 4.68 -10.94
C LYS A 148 2.49 4.55 -10.21
N PRO A 149 3.31 5.60 -10.16
CA PRO A 149 4.66 5.54 -9.59
C PRO A 149 4.70 5.44 -8.06
N LEU A 150 3.58 5.68 -7.36
CA LEU A 150 3.46 5.52 -5.92
C LEU A 150 2.33 4.53 -5.59
N LEU A 151 2.66 3.46 -4.86
CA LEU A 151 1.73 2.41 -4.44
C LEU A 151 1.62 2.40 -2.92
N LEU A 152 0.40 2.59 -2.43
CA LEU A 152 0.06 2.52 -1.01
C LEU A 152 -0.71 1.23 -0.75
N LEU A 153 -0.21 0.42 0.18
CA LEU A 153 -0.79 -0.87 0.54
C LEU A 153 -1.16 -0.86 2.03
N ASP A 154 -2.44 -0.99 2.35
CA ASP A 154 -2.92 -1.07 3.74
C ASP A 154 -3.25 -2.52 4.08
N GLU A 155 -2.34 -3.19 4.79
CA GLU A 155 -2.44 -4.60 5.21
C GLU A 155 -2.77 -5.58 4.05
N PRO A 156 -2.03 -5.51 2.93
CA PRO A 156 -2.43 -6.16 1.69
C PRO A 156 -2.47 -7.70 1.75
N PHE A 157 -1.94 -8.32 2.81
CA PHE A 157 -1.77 -9.77 2.90
C PHE A 157 -2.24 -10.37 4.22
N SER A 158 -3.07 -9.64 4.99
CA SER A 158 -3.56 -10.07 6.30
C SER A 158 -4.44 -11.34 6.26
N ALA A 159 -5.15 -11.59 5.16
CA ALA A 159 -6.04 -12.73 4.96
C ALA A 159 -5.38 -13.93 4.25
N LEU A 160 -4.07 -13.88 3.97
CA LEU A 160 -3.35 -14.94 3.28
C LEU A 160 -2.66 -15.90 4.27
N ASP A 161 -2.58 -17.18 3.87
CA ASP A 161 -1.71 -18.13 4.55
C ASP A 161 -0.21 -17.76 4.41
N PRO A 162 0.67 -18.23 5.31
CA PRO A 162 2.06 -17.79 5.35
C PRO A 162 2.86 -18.05 4.05
N ALA A 163 2.57 -19.15 3.34
CA ALA A 163 3.28 -19.49 2.12
C ALA A 163 2.89 -18.54 0.97
N LEU A 164 1.59 -18.37 0.76
CA LEU A 164 1.05 -17.47 -0.25
C LEU A 164 1.39 -15.99 0.04
N ARG A 165 1.41 -15.60 1.33
CA ARG A 165 1.84 -14.27 1.76
C ARG A 165 3.27 -13.97 1.30
N ARG A 166 4.22 -14.89 1.54
CA ARG A 166 5.61 -14.72 1.08
C ARG A 166 5.72 -14.61 -0.44
N GLU A 167 4.94 -15.43 -1.17
CA GLU A 167 4.87 -15.36 -2.63
C GLU A 167 4.39 -13.98 -3.12
N MET A 168 3.33 -13.45 -2.51
CA MET A 168 2.78 -12.14 -2.88
C MET A 168 3.69 -10.98 -2.49
N LEU A 169 4.38 -11.07 -1.36
CA LEU A 169 5.40 -10.10 -0.97
C LEU A 169 6.54 -10.07 -1.99
N ALA A 170 7.05 -11.25 -2.40
CA ALA A 170 8.09 -11.34 -3.41
C ALA A 170 7.62 -10.77 -4.77
N GLU A 171 6.35 -11.00 -5.16
CA GLU A 171 5.79 -10.45 -6.38
C GLU A 171 5.69 -8.91 -6.33
N VAL A 172 5.27 -8.33 -5.19
CA VAL A 172 5.29 -6.86 -5.01
C VAL A 172 6.70 -6.31 -5.12
N ALA A 173 7.68 -6.95 -4.45
CA ALA A 173 9.08 -6.52 -4.50
C ALA A 173 9.65 -6.59 -5.94
N ARG A 174 9.36 -7.66 -6.67
CA ARG A 174 9.78 -7.81 -8.05
C ARG A 174 9.20 -6.71 -8.95
N LEU A 175 7.90 -6.44 -8.83
CA LEU A 175 7.23 -5.42 -9.63
C LEU A 175 7.68 -4.00 -9.27
N ALA A 176 7.90 -3.72 -7.99
CA ALA A 176 8.44 -2.44 -7.53
C ALA A 176 9.82 -2.18 -8.18
N CYS A 177 10.69 -3.19 -8.17
CA CYS A 177 12.00 -3.11 -8.81
C CYS A 177 11.91 -2.98 -10.34
N GLU A 178 11.11 -3.84 -11.03
CA GLU A 178 10.98 -3.84 -12.49
C GLU A 178 10.43 -2.52 -13.07
N GLN A 179 9.52 -1.87 -12.33
CA GLN A 179 8.82 -0.68 -12.79
C GLN A 179 9.24 0.60 -12.06
N ALA A 180 10.23 0.52 -11.17
CA ALA A 180 10.70 1.62 -10.31
C ALA A 180 9.55 2.29 -9.53
N ILE A 181 8.61 1.47 -9.00
CA ILE A 181 7.48 1.94 -8.20
C ILE A 181 7.94 2.17 -6.76
N THR A 182 7.64 3.33 -6.20
CA THR A 182 7.80 3.60 -4.77
C THR A 182 6.63 2.98 -4.01
N VAL A 183 6.91 2.16 -3.01
CA VAL A 183 5.87 1.45 -2.24
C VAL A 183 5.90 1.89 -0.79
N LEU A 184 4.73 2.23 -0.25
CA LEU A 184 4.51 2.35 1.19
C LEU A 184 3.51 1.29 1.63
N MET A 185 3.95 0.33 2.42
CA MET A 185 3.15 -0.82 2.84
C MET A 185 2.96 -0.84 4.35
N VAL A 186 1.72 -0.77 4.80
CA VAL A 186 1.37 -1.06 6.20
C VAL A 186 1.37 -2.57 6.40
N SER A 187 2.08 -3.02 7.44
CA SER A 187 2.00 -4.41 7.90
C SER A 187 1.98 -4.48 9.42
N HIS A 188 1.20 -5.42 9.95
CA HIS A 188 1.23 -5.79 11.37
C HIS A 188 2.26 -6.88 11.66
N ASN A 189 2.85 -7.48 10.64
CA ASN A 189 3.89 -8.50 10.82
C ASN A 189 5.28 -7.90 10.51
N PRO A 190 6.15 -7.76 11.53
CA PRO A 190 7.51 -7.28 11.34
C PRO A 190 8.34 -8.13 10.36
N GLU A 191 8.03 -9.43 10.21
CA GLU A 191 8.69 -10.31 9.25
C GLU A 191 8.50 -9.85 7.80
N ASP A 192 7.36 -9.23 7.45
CA ASP A 192 7.15 -8.70 6.11
C ASP A 192 8.14 -7.60 5.77
N ALA A 193 8.37 -6.71 6.74
CA ALA A 193 9.34 -5.63 6.59
C ALA A 193 10.77 -6.18 6.42
N GLN A 194 11.13 -7.20 7.20
CA GLN A 194 12.44 -7.85 7.08
C GLN A 194 12.61 -8.57 5.73
N LEU A 195 11.52 -9.05 5.13
CA LEU A 195 11.57 -9.84 3.91
C LEU A 195 11.75 -8.96 2.65
N ILE A 196 11.08 -7.82 2.57
CA ILE A 196 11.01 -7.07 1.31
C ILE A 196 11.29 -5.57 1.43
N ALA A 197 11.33 -5.00 2.63
CA ALA A 197 11.47 -3.55 2.75
C ALA A 197 12.94 -3.10 2.66
N ASP A 198 13.17 -1.99 1.98
CA ASP A 198 14.45 -1.27 1.98
C ASP A 198 14.52 -0.34 3.20
N GLN A 199 13.36 0.15 3.66
CA GLN A 199 13.22 1.07 4.78
C GLN A 199 12.03 0.70 5.66
N VAL A 200 12.15 0.99 6.95
CA VAL A 200 11.08 0.84 7.95
C VAL A 200 10.79 2.19 8.59
N LEU A 201 9.51 2.52 8.70
CA LEU A 201 8.97 3.60 9.52
C LEU A 201 8.18 2.97 10.67
N PHE A 202 8.58 3.26 11.90
CA PHE A 202 7.80 2.87 13.08
C PHE A 202 6.95 4.05 13.53
N VAL A 203 5.63 3.86 13.52
CA VAL A 203 4.65 4.86 13.97
C VAL A 203 4.23 4.55 15.40
N ASP A 204 4.34 5.54 16.25
CA ASP A 204 3.88 5.48 17.64
C ASP A 204 3.22 6.81 18.00
N GLU A 205 2.08 6.77 18.68
CA GLU A 205 1.33 7.94 19.17
C GLU A 205 1.16 9.07 18.12
N GLY A 206 0.79 8.72 16.89
CA GLY A 206 0.51 9.70 15.84
C GLY A 206 1.74 10.36 15.19
N ARG A 207 2.93 9.81 15.37
CA ARG A 207 4.18 10.31 14.79
C ARG A 207 5.08 9.18 14.32
N ILE A 208 6.00 9.48 13.40
CA ILE A 208 7.08 8.56 13.06
C ILE A 208 8.14 8.66 14.16
N ALA A 209 8.20 7.62 14.98
CA ALA A 209 9.13 7.55 16.12
C ALA A 209 10.52 7.05 15.70
N LEU A 210 10.59 6.17 14.68
CA LEU A 210 11.85 5.67 14.12
C LEU A 210 11.74 5.56 12.61
N GLN A 211 12.87 5.80 11.94
CA GLN A 211 13.08 5.59 10.51
C GLN A 211 14.47 4.99 10.29
N GLY A 212 14.57 3.94 9.50
CA GLY A 212 15.84 3.28 9.20
C GLY A 212 15.68 2.05 8.34
N THR A 213 16.74 1.29 8.16
CA THR A 213 16.72 -0.01 7.50
C THR A 213 15.99 -1.05 8.37
N PRO A 214 15.56 -2.21 7.82
CA PRO A 214 14.91 -3.27 8.61
C PRO A 214 15.68 -3.73 9.85
N ASP A 215 16.98 -3.48 9.92
CA ASP A 215 17.81 -3.80 11.09
C ASP A 215 17.35 -3.10 12.38
N ILE A 216 16.64 -1.97 12.28
CA ILE A 216 16.06 -1.31 13.46
C ILE A 216 15.10 -2.21 14.24
N LEU A 217 14.50 -3.20 13.60
CA LEU A 217 13.60 -4.16 14.24
C LEU A 217 14.31 -5.12 15.19
N GLN A 218 15.62 -5.28 15.03
CA GLN A 218 16.45 -6.18 15.84
C GLN A 218 17.38 -5.42 16.80
N ASN A 219 17.76 -4.20 16.43
CA ASN A 219 18.87 -3.49 17.09
C ASN A 219 18.41 -2.20 17.81
N SER A 220 17.12 -1.85 17.79
CA SER A 220 16.65 -0.62 18.43
C SER A 220 16.25 -0.84 19.88
N ASP A 221 16.67 0.06 20.76
CA ASP A 221 16.28 0.10 22.17
C ASP A 221 15.01 0.98 22.40
N HIS A 222 14.29 1.36 21.36
CA HIS A 222 13.12 2.22 21.48
C HIS A 222 12.00 1.53 22.24
N PRO A 223 11.52 2.05 23.39
CA PRO A 223 10.58 1.34 24.26
C PRO A 223 9.24 1.00 23.57
N GLY A 224 8.75 1.86 22.69
CA GLY A 224 7.52 1.62 21.91
C GLY A 224 7.69 0.48 20.92
N LEU A 225 8.85 0.40 20.24
CA LEU A 225 9.15 -0.68 19.32
C LEU A 225 9.31 -2.01 20.03
N LEU A 226 10.05 -2.06 21.15
CA LEU A 226 10.22 -3.28 21.94
C LEU A 226 8.87 -3.81 22.43
N ARG A 227 8.00 -2.95 22.95
CA ARG A 227 6.62 -3.34 23.32
C ARG A 227 5.83 -3.87 22.13
N TYR A 228 5.95 -3.24 20.97
CA TYR A 228 5.27 -3.68 19.74
C TYR A 228 5.75 -5.06 19.27
N LEU A 229 7.04 -5.36 19.44
CA LEU A 229 7.66 -6.65 19.12
C LEU A 229 7.44 -7.73 20.19
N GLY A 230 6.83 -7.38 21.35
CA GLY A 230 6.61 -8.32 22.45
C GLY A 230 7.86 -8.64 23.28
N GLN A 231 8.80 -7.70 23.31
CA GLN A 231 10.06 -7.78 24.05
C GLN A 231 10.05 -6.90 25.27
#